data_db1ecbc4ad725cd811b583f242e6c484
#
_entry.id   db1ecbc4ad725cd811b583f242e6c484
#
_cell.length_a   1.000
_cell.length_b   1.000
_cell.length_c   1.000
_cell.angle_alpha   90.00
_cell.angle_beta   90.00
_cell.angle_gamma   90.00
#
_symmetry.space_group_name_H-M   'P 1'
#
loop_
_entity.id
_entity.type
_entity.pdbx_description
1 polymer ?
#
loop_
_entity_poly.entity_id
_entity_poly.type
_entity_poly.pdbx_seq_one_letter_code
_entity_poly.pdbx_strand_id
1 'polypeptide(L)'
;YDRGDGNGEETISVYGISSDSRYWKDLNVGDGRVVFGGGLLDKFGWSEGQKVTLSDKYEGKNYSFEYAGKDCAWGSKSDMNVYMSIDDFNELFDNDATYFNGYASNKKLDLDARYFAGDTTPDDMRAVGDQFIGMMSKMIGMMVGLAVFIFLLFMYLLTKAVIDHSARSISYMKVFGYRDSEISHLYIRSITLCVAASLVLSLPVIIGSLTAIFRS
;
A
#
# COMPACT_ATOMS: atom_id res chain seq x y z
N TYR A 1 4.74 -11.07 17.09
CA TYR A 1 5.44 -10.03 17.86
C TYR A 1 4.42 -9.06 18.42
N ASP A 2 4.40 -8.92 19.74
CA ASP A 2 3.63 -7.88 20.43
C ASP A 2 4.56 -6.72 20.77
N ARG A 3 4.21 -5.53 20.33
CA ARG A 3 4.97 -4.31 20.62
C ARG A 3 4.72 -3.78 22.04
N GLY A 4 3.63 -4.21 22.68
CA GLY A 4 3.22 -3.73 24.00
C GLY A 4 2.61 -2.32 24.01
N ASP A 5 2.39 -1.72 22.83
CA ASP A 5 1.79 -0.38 22.67
C ASP A 5 0.28 -0.39 22.41
N GLY A 6 -0.34 -1.58 22.45
CA GLY A 6 -1.77 -1.78 22.21
C GLY A 6 -2.17 -1.77 20.73
N ASN A 7 -1.23 -1.71 19.79
CA ASN A 7 -1.51 -1.72 18.34
C ASN A 7 -1.68 -3.15 17.76
N GLY A 8 -1.74 -4.15 18.60
CA GLY A 8 -1.97 -5.54 18.23
C GLY A 8 -0.70 -6.35 18.00
N GLU A 9 -0.91 -7.64 17.74
CA GLU A 9 0.15 -8.60 17.44
C GLU A 9 0.43 -8.61 15.94
N GLU A 10 1.73 -8.66 15.57
CA GLU A 10 2.16 -8.81 14.19
C GLU A 10 2.71 -10.23 13.96
N THR A 11 2.24 -10.88 12.91
CA THR A 11 2.75 -12.20 12.51
C THR A 11 4.04 -12.02 11.70
N ILE A 12 5.12 -12.58 12.21
CA ILE A 12 6.43 -12.57 11.58
C ILE A 12 6.80 -13.99 11.21
N SER A 13 7.16 -14.23 9.95
CA SER A 13 7.64 -15.54 9.51
C SER A 13 9.16 -15.64 9.65
N VAL A 14 9.63 -16.76 10.14
CA VAL A 14 11.07 -17.07 10.25
C VAL A 14 11.43 -18.14 9.23
N TYR A 15 12.45 -17.87 8.44
CA TYR A 15 12.91 -18.75 7.37
C TYR A 15 14.34 -19.25 7.64
N GLY A 16 14.52 -20.58 7.61
CA GLY A 16 15.82 -21.21 7.53
C GLY A 16 16.26 -21.35 6.08
N ILE A 17 17.36 -20.71 5.72
CA ILE A 17 17.87 -20.66 4.34
C ILE A 17 19.18 -21.44 4.25
N SER A 18 19.30 -22.31 3.24
CA SER A 18 20.55 -23.01 2.96
C SER A 18 21.64 -22.02 2.54
N SER A 19 22.80 -22.10 3.15
CA SER A 19 23.95 -21.21 2.90
C SER A 19 24.49 -21.28 1.45
N ASP A 20 24.25 -22.41 0.76
CA ASP A 20 24.64 -22.63 -0.64
C ASP A 20 23.53 -22.28 -1.65
N SER A 21 22.46 -21.66 -1.19
CA SER A 21 21.31 -21.30 -2.03
C SER A 21 21.68 -20.35 -3.17
N ARG A 22 21.28 -20.70 -4.38
CA ARG A 22 21.48 -19.84 -5.57
C ARG A 22 20.56 -18.63 -5.61
N TYR A 23 19.43 -18.69 -4.90
CA TYR A 23 18.38 -17.68 -4.94
C TYR A 23 18.55 -16.60 -3.87
N TRP A 24 19.34 -16.89 -2.83
CA TRP A 24 19.54 -16.03 -1.67
C TRP A 24 21.01 -15.62 -1.50
N LYS A 25 21.71 -15.42 -2.62
CA LYS A 25 23.17 -15.17 -2.64
C LYS A 25 23.61 -13.91 -1.89
N ASP A 26 22.73 -12.89 -1.88
CA ASP A 26 23.01 -11.62 -1.22
C ASP A 26 22.56 -11.62 0.25
N LEU A 27 21.99 -12.74 0.71
CA LEU A 27 21.55 -12.94 2.07
C LEU A 27 22.68 -13.60 2.86
N ASN A 28 23.38 -12.84 3.66
CA ASN A 28 24.48 -13.36 4.45
C ASN A 28 23.96 -13.97 5.77
N VAL A 29 23.51 -15.21 5.69
CA VAL A 29 23.08 -16.05 6.84
C VAL A 29 24.17 -17.07 7.14
N GLY A 30 24.50 -17.26 8.38
CA GLY A 30 25.50 -18.21 8.87
C GLY A 30 26.16 -17.71 10.15
N ASP A 31 26.87 -18.58 10.83
CA ASP A 31 27.56 -18.26 12.09
C ASP A 31 26.64 -17.64 13.17
N GLY A 32 25.38 -18.11 13.28
CA GLY A 32 24.38 -17.59 14.22
C GLY A 32 23.82 -16.22 13.84
N ARG A 33 24.08 -15.73 12.61
CA ARG A 33 23.60 -14.43 12.14
C ARG A 33 22.13 -14.51 11.73
N VAL A 34 21.34 -13.56 12.24
CA VAL A 34 19.93 -13.39 11.92
C VAL A 34 19.76 -12.11 11.11
N VAL A 35 19.05 -12.20 9.99
CA VAL A 35 18.79 -11.10 9.07
C VAL A 35 17.31 -10.75 9.11
N PHE A 36 17.02 -9.47 9.22
CA PHE A 36 15.66 -8.95 9.33
C PHE A 36 15.21 -8.29 8.03
N GLY A 37 13.97 -8.53 7.64
CA GLY A 37 13.35 -7.87 6.49
C GLY A 37 13.27 -6.36 6.68
N GLY A 38 13.49 -5.61 5.59
CA GLY A 38 13.49 -4.15 5.62
C GLY A 38 12.19 -3.54 6.11
N GLY A 39 11.05 -4.20 5.91
CA GLY A 39 9.74 -3.79 6.40
C GLY A 39 9.62 -3.86 7.93
N LEU A 40 10.24 -4.85 8.57
CA LEU A 40 10.27 -4.95 10.02
C LEU A 40 11.02 -3.76 10.65
N LEU A 41 12.17 -3.41 10.06
CA LEU A 41 12.99 -2.32 10.55
C LEU A 41 12.30 -0.96 10.37
N ASP A 42 11.66 -0.77 9.23
CA ASP A 42 10.92 0.47 8.92
C ASP A 42 9.70 0.62 9.85
N LYS A 43 8.99 -0.48 10.13
CA LYS A 43 7.78 -0.48 10.96
C LYS A 43 8.07 -0.36 12.46
N PHE A 44 9.07 -1.08 12.96
CA PHE A 44 9.33 -1.18 14.39
C PHE A 44 10.46 -0.30 14.87
N GLY A 45 11.34 0.17 13.98
CA GLY A 45 12.43 1.08 14.29
C GLY A 45 13.43 0.52 15.30
N TRP A 46 13.75 -0.78 15.23
CA TRP A 46 14.68 -1.42 16.15
C TRP A 46 16.09 -0.83 16.04
N SER A 47 16.72 -0.68 17.20
CA SER A 47 18.08 -0.17 17.29
C SER A 47 19.09 -1.33 17.32
N GLU A 48 20.30 -1.07 16.84
CA GLU A 48 21.41 -2.02 16.88
C GLU A 48 21.67 -2.50 18.33
N GLY A 49 21.83 -3.81 18.52
CA GLY A 49 21.94 -4.46 19.81
C GLY A 49 20.61 -4.71 20.54
N GLN A 50 19.48 -4.31 19.94
CA GLN A 50 18.17 -4.55 20.54
C GLN A 50 17.77 -6.02 20.44
N LYS A 51 17.31 -6.60 21.54
CA LYS A 51 16.73 -7.94 21.58
C LYS A 51 15.26 -7.88 21.17
N VAL A 52 14.91 -8.64 20.15
CA VAL A 52 13.56 -8.79 19.63
C VAL A 52 13.07 -10.18 20.04
N THR A 53 11.99 -10.25 20.80
CA THR A 53 11.40 -11.52 21.24
C THR A 53 10.16 -11.82 20.41
N LEU A 54 10.16 -12.96 19.74
CA LEU A 54 9.03 -13.50 19.00
C LEU A 54 8.41 -14.62 19.83
N SER A 55 7.09 -14.59 19.98
CA SER A 55 6.32 -15.66 20.63
C SER A 55 5.75 -16.58 19.57
N ASP A 56 5.94 -17.88 19.74
CA ASP A 56 5.27 -18.87 18.91
C ASP A 56 3.77 -18.86 19.21
N LYS A 57 2.99 -18.78 18.14
CA LYS A 57 1.53 -18.67 18.22
C LYS A 57 0.87 -19.96 18.77
N TYR A 58 1.50 -21.11 18.56
CA TYR A 58 0.92 -22.42 18.84
C TYR A 58 1.50 -23.06 20.08
N GLU A 59 2.80 -22.94 20.30
CA GLU A 59 3.51 -23.58 21.39
C GLU A 59 3.75 -22.67 22.59
N GLY A 60 3.55 -21.36 22.44
CA GLY A 60 3.80 -20.38 23.51
C GLY A 60 5.27 -20.23 23.90
N LYS A 61 6.19 -20.77 23.10
CA LYS A 61 7.62 -20.59 23.27
C LYS A 61 8.03 -19.20 22.83
N ASN A 62 9.02 -18.62 23.50
CA ASN A 62 9.58 -17.33 23.16
C ASN A 62 10.98 -17.48 22.58
N TYR A 63 11.21 -16.91 21.42
CA TYR A 63 12.49 -16.89 20.72
C TYR A 63 13.03 -15.46 20.70
N SER A 64 14.25 -15.27 21.17
CA SER A 64 14.88 -13.95 21.24
C SER A 64 16.01 -13.85 20.25
N PHE A 65 15.94 -12.84 19.41
CA PHE A 65 16.93 -12.51 18.37
C PHE A 65 17.56 -11.16 18.68
N GLU A 66 18.83 -11.00 18.39
CA GLU A 66 19.52 -9.72 18.51
C GLU A 66 19.65 -9.06 17.14
N TYR A 67 19.21 -7.83 17.02
CA TYR A 67 19.40 -7.06 15.80
C TYR A 67 20.81 -6.46 15.77
N ALA A 68 21.68 -7.02 14.94
CA ALA A 68 23.10 -6.64 14.85
C ALA A 68 23.38 -5.44 13.93
N GLY A 69 22.37 -4.65 13.58
CA GLY A 69 22.53 -3.42 12.80
C GLY A 69 22.24 -3.58 11.31
N LYS A 70 22.58 -2.56 10.52
CA LYS A 70 22.20 -2.43 9.10
C LYS A 70 22.72 -3.55 8.20
N ASP A 71 23.84 -4.17 8.56
CA ASP A 71 24.39 -5.31 7.81
C ASP A 71 23.53 -6.58 7.93
N CYS A 72 22.58 -6.58 8.85
CA CYS A 72 21.59 -7.63 9.06
C CYS A 72 20.19 -7.22 8.57
N ALA A 73 20.09 -6.26 7.67
CA ALA A 73 18.85 -5.85 6.99
C ALA A 73 18.87 -6.33 5.54
N TRP A 74 17.77 -6.92 5.10
CA TRP A 74 17.65 -7.42 3.72
C TRP A 74 16.25 -7.22 3.15
N GLY A 75 16.16 -7.17 1.84
CA GLY A 75 14.89 -7.10 1.15
C GLY A 75 14.29 -5.70 1.05
N SER A 76 13.04 -5.65 0.63
CA SER A 76 12.29 -4.41 0.45
C SER A 76 11.65 -3.93 1.75
N LYS A 77 11.15 -2.69 1.75
CA LYS A 77 10.35 -2.12 2.86
C LYS A 77 9.02 -2.86 3.14
N SER A 78 8.63 -3.78 2.28
CA SER A 78 7.46 -4.64 2.49
C SER A 78 7.81 -6.01 3.05
N ASP A 79 9.09 -6.32 3.23
CA ASP A 79 9.54 -7.61 3.75
C ASP A 79 9.43 -7.65 5.28
N MET A 80 8.51 -8.49 5.76
CA MET A 80 8.16 -8.65 7.17
C MET A 80 8.67 -10.00 7.73
N ASN A 81 9.76 -10.51 7.19
CA ASN A 81 10.29 -11.83 7.55
C ASN A 81 11.63 -11.72 8.27
N VAL A 82 11.99 -12.81 8.95
CA VAL A 82 13.30 -13.01 9.58
C VAL A 82 13.98 -14.20 8.90
N TYR A 83 15.26 -14.08 8.62
CA TYR A 83 16.06 -15.09 7.93
C TYR A 83 17.26 -15.50 8.75
N MET A 84 17.54 -16.80 8.77
CA MET A 84 18.73 -17.38 9.40
C MET A 84 19.24 -18.56 8.60
N SER A 85 20.37 -19.16 8.98
CA SER A 85 20.79 -20.40 8.35
C SER A 85 19.82 -21.54 8.66
N ILE A 86 19.72 -22.51 7.76
CA ILE A 86 18.85 -23.67 7.99
C ILE A 86 19.33 -24.50 9.18
N ASP A 87 20.64 -24.53 9.41
CA ASP A 87 21.22 -25.25 10.53
C ASP A 87 20.84 -24.60 11.87
N ASP A 88 21.00 -23.28 11.98
CA ASP A 88 20.58 -22.50 13.16
C ASP A 88 19.06 -22.57 13.36
N PHE A 89 18.28 -22.58 12.26
CA PHE A 89 16.83 -22.72 12.32
C PHE A 89 16.43 -24.07 12.89
N ASN A 90 17.05 -25.16 12.42
CA ASN A 90 16.73 -26.50 12.89
C ASN A 90 17.13 -26.69 14.35
N GLU A 91 18.26 -26.16 14.77
CA GLU A 91 18.69 -26.20 16.17
C GLU A 91 17.73 -25.38 17.07
N LEU A 92 17.33 -24.18 16.63
CA LEU A 92 16.45 -23.30 17.41
C LEU A 92 15.04 -23.88 17.62
N PHE A 93 14.52 -24.58 16.61
CA PHE A 93 13.16 -25.14 16.64
C PHE A 93 13.11 -26.63 16.96
N ASP A 94 14.20 -27.21 17.48
CA ASP A 94 14.31 -28.63 17.86
C ASP A 94 13.96 -29.59 16.70
N ASN A 95 14.29 -29.23 15.47
CA ASN A 95 14.11 -30.07 14.31
C ASN A 95 15.32 -30.99 14.07
N ASP A 96 15.11 -32.05 13.27
CA ASP A 96 16.24 -32.83 12.77
C ASP A 96 17.21 -31.97 11.94
N ALA A 97 18.52 -32.23 12.08
CA ALA A 97 19.55 -31.44 11.35
C ALA A 97 19.38 -31.42 9.82
N THR A 98 18.69 -32.42 9.28
CA THR A 98 18.41 -32.54 7.84
C THR A 98 17.00 -32.08 7.46
N TYR A 99 16.26 -31.49 8.42
CA TYR A 99 14.88 -31.09 8.19
C TYR A 99 14.81 -29.88 7.23
N PHE A 100 13.91 -29.96 6.28
CA PHE A 100 13.48 -28.86 5.45
C PHE A 100 12.02 -29.09 5.02
N ASN A 101 11.30 -28.02 4.72
CA ASN A 101 9.89 -28.07 4.37
C ASN A 101 9.57 -27.44 2.99
N GLY A 102 10.57 -26.94 2.29
CA GLY A 102 10.34 -26.31 0.98
C GLY A 102 11.56 -26.25 0.09
N TYR A 103 11.32 -26.15 -1.20
CA TYR A 103 12.33 -25.95 -2.22
C TYR A 103 12.04 -24.66 -3.02
N ALA A 104 13.06 -23.90 -3.32
CA ALA A 104 12.98 -22.85 -4.30
C ALA A 104 13.59 -23.34 -5.64
N SER A 105 12.87 -23.18 -6.73
CA SER A 105 13.31 -23.59 -8.07
C SER A 105 12.79 -22.65 -9.14
N ASN A 106 13.58 -22.45 -10.20
CA ASN A 106 13.16 -21.73 -11.40
C ASN A 106 12.48 -22.63 -12.43
N LYS A 107 12.32 -23.91 -12.12
CA LYS A 107 11.64 -24.91 -12.95
C LYS A 107 10.66 -25.69 -12.09
N LYS A 108 9.59 -26.17 -12.72
CA LYS A 108 8.68 -27.08 -12.05
C LYS A 108 9.44 -28.33 -11.60
N LEU A 109 9.33 -28.65 -10.32
CA LEU A 109 9.89 -29.84 -9.74
C LEU A 109 8.91 -31.01 -9.89
N ASP A 110 9.45 -32.19 -10.22
CA ASP A 110 8.68 -33.43 -10.24
C ASP A 110 8.76 -34.06 -8.85
N LEU A 111 7.81 -33.70 -8.00
CA LEU A 111 7.72 -34.17 -6.62
C LEU A 111 6.57 -35.17 -6.49
N ASP A 112 6.75 -36.20 -5.65
CA ASP A 112 5.70 -37.14 -5.32
C ASP A 112 4.53 -36.40 -4.63
N ALA A 113 3.32 -36.53 -5.18
CA ALA A 113 2.12 -35.87 -4.69
C ALA A 113 1.84 -36.10 -3.19
N ARG A 114 2.39 -37.16 -2.60
CA ARG A 114 2.24 -37.46 -1.16
C ARG A 114 2.99 -36.48 -0.27
N TYR A 115 4.05 -35.88 -0.77
CA TYR A 115 4.90 -34.92 -0.05
C TYR A 115 4.71 -33.48 -0.54
N PHE A 116 3.80 -33.27 -1.48
CA PHE A 116 3.55 -31.98 -2.09
C PHE A 116 2.36 -31.30 -1.40
N ALA A 117 2.62 -30.27 -0.61
CA ALA A 117 1.60 -29.49 0.07
C ALA A 117 1.04 -28.36 -0.83
N GLY A 118 1.88 -27.80 -1.70
CA GLY A 118 1.52 -26.73 -2.62
C GLY A 118 2.75 -26.05 -3.19
N ASP A 119 2.57 -25.31 -4.26
CA ASP A 119 3.58 -24.42 -4.83
C ASP A 119 3.05 -22.98 -4.91
N THR A 120 3.96 -22.05 -4.91
CA THR A 120 3.66 -20.65 -5.17
C THR A 120 4.47 -20.21 -6.37
N THR A 121 3.78 -19.95 -7.46
CA THR A 121 4.41 -19.51 -8.70
C THR A 121 4.35 -17.98 -8.83
N PRO A 122 5.23 -17.37 -9.64
CA PRO A 122 5.12 -15.94 -9.95
C PRO A 122 3.78 -15.56 -10.57
N ASP A 123 3.12 -16.49 -11.27
CA ASP A 123 1.81 -16.22 -11.87
C ASP A 123 0.70 -16.23 -10.82
N ASP A 124 0.79 -17.07 -9.80
CA ASP A 124 -0.14 -17.04 -8.64
C ASP A 124 -0.02 -15.71 -7.90
N MET A 125 1.21 -15.25 -7.66
CA MET A 125 1.44 -13.95 -7.02
C MET A 125 0.91 -12.79 -7.85
N ARG A 126 1.06 -12.83 -9.18
CA ARG A 126 0.46 -11.85 -10.09
C ARG A 126 -1.05 -11.89 -10.05
N ALA A 127 -1.64 -13.08 -10.06
CA ALA A 127 -3.09 -13.25 -10.01
C ALA A 127 -3.69 -12.64 -8.72
N VAL A 128 -3.03 -12.83 -7.57
CA VAL A 128 -3.42 -12.19 -6.32
C VAL A 128 -3.30 -10.67 -6.41
N GLY A 129 -2.19 -10.17 -6.98
CA GLY A 129 -1.98 -8.75 -7.23
C GLY A 129 -3.06 -8.14 -8.13
N ASP A 130 -3.36 -8.79 -9.23
CA ASP A 130 -4.39 -8.35 -10.19
C ASP A 130 -5.80 -8.36 -9.56
N GLN A 131 -6.10 -9.35 -8.74
CA GLN A 131 -7.35 -9.41 -7.99
C GLN A 131 -7.46 -8.23 -7.00
N PHE A 132 -6.39 -7.93 -6.27
CA PHE A 132 -6.34 -6.81 -5.34
C PHE A 132 -6.50 -5.47 -6.06
N ILE A 133 -5.75 -5.25 -7.15
CA ILE A 133 -5.85 -4.06 -7.99
C ILE A 133 -7.26 -3.93 -8.57
N GLY A 134 -7.85 -5.04 -9.00
CA GLY A 134 -9.23 -5.07 -9.52
C GLY A 134 -10.27 -4.65 -8.48
N MET A 135 -10.14 -5.10 -7.24
CA MET A 135 -11.02 -4.67 -6.13
C MET A 135 -10.83 -3.20 -5.80
N MET A 136 -9.59 -2.74 -5.68
CA MET A 136 -9.25 -1.33 -5.43
C MET A 136 -9.80 -0.42 -6.54
N SER A 137 -9.63 -0.81 -7.80
CA SER A 137 -10.13 -0.06 -8.95
C SER A 137 -11.66 0.10 -8.93
N LYS A 138 -12.39 -0.95 -8.56
CA LYS A 138 -13.87 -0.87 -8.41
C LYS A 138 -14.27 0.08 -7.28
N MET A 139 -13.59 0.03 -6.13
CA MET A 139 -13.84 0.94 -5.02
C MET A 139 -13.58 2.40 -5.42
N ILE A 140 -12.45 2.67 -6.06
CA ILE A 140 -12.10 4.00 -6.56
C ILE A 140 -13.13 4.47 -7.60
N GLY A 141 -13.53 3.60 -8.52
CA GLY A 141 -14.56 3.92 -9.52
C GLY A 141 -15.89 4.32 -8.87
N MET A 142 -16.31 3.63 -7.84
CA MET A 142 -17.53 3.97 -7.08
C MET A 142 -17.40 5.32 -6.38
N MET A 143 -16.26 5.60 -5.74
CA MET A 143 -16.01 6.89 -5.08
C MET A 143 -15.99 8.05 -6.07
N VAL A 144 -15.34 7.86 -7.23
CA VAL A 144 -15.33 8.86 -8.32
C VAL A 144 -16.75 9.10 -8.85
N GLY A 145 -17.53 8.05 -9.07
CA GLY A 145 -18.94 8.17 -9.49
C GLY A 145 -19.77 8.98 -8.51
N LEU A 146 -19.62 8.71 -7.20
CA LEU A 146 -20.29 9.47 -6.15
C LEU A 146 -19.84 10.94 -6.13
N ALA A 147 -18.55 11.19 -6.26
CA ALA A 147 -18.00 12.55 -6.29
C ALA A 147 -18.54 13.36 -7.49
N VAL A 148 -18.63 12.75 -8.67
CA VAL A 148 -19.22 13.38 -9.86
C VAL A 148 -20.70 13.69 -9.64
N PHE A 149 -21.46 12.75 -9.05
CA PHE A 149 -22.85 12.99 -8.74
C PHE A 149 -23.05 14.17 -7.79
N ILE A 150 -22.30 14.22 -6.68
CA ILE A 150 -22.33 15.32 -5.72
C ILE A 150 -21.94 16.64 -6.41
N PHE A 151 -20.90 16.63 -7.24
CA PHE A 151 -20.47 17.81 -7.99
C PHE A 151 -21.58 18.36 -8.89
N LEU A 152 -22.28 17.51 -9.64
CA LEU A 152 -23.38 17.91 -10.49
C LEU A 152 -24.55 18.52 -9.66
N LEU A 153 -24.81 17.95 -8.49
CA LEU A 153 -25.83 18.45 -7.58
C LEU A 153 -25.49 19.85 -7.06
N PHE A 154 -24.25 20.05 -6.62
CA PHE A 154 -23.75 21.37 -6.21
C PHE A 154 -23.77 22.39 -7.35
N MET A 155 -23.35 21.99 -8.56
CA MET A 155 -23.41 22.86 -9.74
C MET A 155 -24.84 23.31 -10.04
N TYR A 156 -25.80 22.40 -9.96
CA TYR A 156 -27.23 22.74 -10.12
C TYR A 156 -27.70 23.74 -9.06
N LEU A 157 -27.40 23.46 -7.78
CA LEU A 157 -27.83 24.34 -6.66
C LEU A 157 -27.19 25.73 -6.77
N LEU A 158 -25.90 25.81 -7.07
CA LEU A 158 -25.21 27.09 -7.25
C LEU A 158 -25.77 27.87 -8.41
N THR A 159 -26.00 27.22 -9.57
CA THR A 159 -26.59 27.86 -10.74
C THR A 159 -27.97 28.42 -10.42
N LYS A 160 -28.81 27.63 -9.73
CA LYS A 160 -30.14 28.08 -9.30
C LYS A 160 -30.04 29.28 -8.35
N ALA A 161 -29.16 29.20 -7.34
CA ALA A 161 -28.97 30.29 -6.37
C ALA A 161 -28.50 31.60 -7.06
N VAL A 162 -27.58 31.52 -8.04
CA VAL A 162 -27.13 32.68 -8.81
C VAL A 162 -28.26 33.28 -9.63
N ILE A 163 -29.09 32.45 -10.29
CA ILE A 163 -30.24 32.92 -11.06
C ILE A 163 -31.27 33.61 -10.14
N ASP A 164 -31.62 32.97 -9.02
CA ASP A 164 -32.60 33.51 -8.05
C ASP A 164 -32.12 34.84 -7.45
N HIS A 165 -30.81 34.92 -7.11
CA HIS A 165 -30.23 36.17 -6.59
C HIS A 165 -30.15 37.27 -7.65
N SER A 166 -29.90 36.90 -8.91
CA SER A 166 -29.78 37.85 -10.04
C SER A 166 -31.14 38.24 -10.64
N ALA A 167 -32.24 37.58 -10.24
CA ALA A 167 -33.56 37.79 -10.83
C ALA A 167 -34.03 39.27 -10.77
N ARG A 168 -33.73 39.97 -9.68
CA ARG A 168 -34.03 41.40 -9.56
C ARG A 168 -33.26 42.26 -10.54
N SER A 169 -31.94 42.00 -10.68
CA SER A 169 -31.06 42.71 -11.61
C SER A 169 -31.46 42.48 -13.07
N ILE A 170 -31.83 41.22 -13.37
CA ILE A 170 -32.34 40.84 -14.69
C ILE A 170 -33.66 41.58 -15.01
N SER A 171 -34.57 41.68 -14.02
CA SER A 171 -35.82 42.43 -14.18
C SER A 171 -35.57 43.91 -14.46
N TYR A 172 -34.65 44.55 -13.76
CA TYR A 172 -34.27 45.93 -14.03
C TYR A 172 -33.68 46.12 -15.44
N MET A 173 -32.82 45.24 -15.91
CA MET A 173 -32.26 45.29 -17.28
C MET A 173 -33.34 45.16 -18.33
N LYS A 174 -34.36 44.33 -18.13
CA LYS A 174 -35.54 44.23 -19.02
C LYS A 174 -36.33 45.54 -19.10
N VAL A 175 -36.52 46.20 -17.97
CA VAL A 175 -37.19 47.52 -17.94
C VAL A 175 -36.41 48.57 -18.71
N PHE A 176 -35.08 48.51 -18.75
CA PHE A 176 -34.20 49.37 -19.52
C PHE A 176 -34.08 48.99 -21.00
N GLY A 177 -34.83 47.96 -21.47
CA GLY A 177 -34.93 47.60 -22.87
C GLY A 177 -33.88 46.63 -23.40
N TYR A 178 -33.10 45.99 -22.51
CA TYR A 178 -32.15 44.94 -22.91
C TYR A 178 -32.89 43.69 -23.36
N ARG A 179 -32.40 43.03 -24.42
CA ARG A 179 -32.94 41.77 -24.93
C ARG A 179 -32.49 40.61 -24.08
N ASP A 180 -33.35 39.59 -23.98
CA ASP A 180 -33.04 38.35 -23.22
C ASP A 180 -31.74 37.66 -23.65
N SER A 181 -31.43 37.74 -24.94
CA SER A 181 -30.17 37.22 -25.51
C SER A 181 -28.94 37.96 -25.02
N GLU A 182 -29.01 39.27 -24.85
CA GLU A 182 -27.89 40.11 -24.39
C GLU A 182 -27.60 39.88 -22.91
N ILE A 183 -28.67 39.79 -22.11
CA ILE A 183 -28.59 39.46 -20.68
C ILE A 183 -28.00 38.06 -20.48
N SER A 184 -28.51 37.08 -21.19
CA SER A 184 -28.02 35.71 -21.14
C SER A 184 -26.55 35.62 -21.56
N HIS A 185 -26.15 36.28 -22.63
CA HIS A 185 -24.77 36.27 -23.09
C HIS A 185 -23.80 36.90 -22.07
N LEU A 186 -24.19 37.95 -21.40
CA LEU A 186 -23.38 38.62 -20.38
C LEU A 186 -23.14 37.69 -19.16
N TYR A 187 -24.21 37.05 -18.64
CA TYR A 187 -24.15 36.19 -17.50
C TYR A 187 -23.43 34.86 -17.80
N ILE A 188 -23.76 34.22 -18.92
CA ILE A 188 -23.14 32.95 -19.30
C ILE A 188 -21.65 33.12 -19.57
N ARG A 189 -21.25 34.20 -20.27
CA ARG A 189 -19.86 34.46 -20.57
C ARG A 189 -19.04 34.71 -19.31
N SER A 190 -19.58 35.45 -18.35
CA SER A 190 -18.91 35.70 -17.06
C SER A 190 -18.74 34.40 -16.26
N ILE A 191 -19.79 33.59 -16.14
CA ILE A 191 -19.75 32.31 -15.43
C ILE A 191 -18.77 31.34 -16.09
N THR A 192 -18.81 31.22 -17.43
CA THR A 192 -17.91 30.37 -18.19
C THR A 192 -16.45 30.75 -17.98
N LEU A 193 -16.15 32.04 -17.95
CA LEU A 193 -14.81 32.56 -17.75
C LEU A 193 -14.31 32.29 -16.33
N CYS A 194 -15.15 32.41 -15.30
CA CYS A 194 -14.84 32.08 -13.93
C CYS A 194 -14.58 30.57 -13.76
N VAL A 195 -15.42 29.73 -14.38
CA VAL A 195 -15.24 28.28 -14.34
C VAL A 195 -13.94 27.84 -15.00
N ALA A 196 -13.65 28.38 -16.19
CA ALA A 196 -12.40 28.10 -16.91
C ALA A 196 -11.18 28.54 -16.10
N ALA A 197 -11.19 29.72 -15.50
CA ALA A 197 -10.11 30.21 -14.65
C ALA A 197 -9.91 29.32 -13.40
N SER A 198 -11.00 28.92 -12.75
CA SER A 198 -10.96 28.02 -11.59
C SER A 198 -10.38 26.66 -11.94
N LEU A 199 -10.71 26.12 -13.12
CA LEU A 199 -10.18 24.85 -13.61
C LEU A 199 -8.68 24.93 -13.85
N VAL A 200 -8.20 26.00 -14.48
CA VAL A 200 -6.76 26.21 -14.71
C VAL A 200 -6.00 26.36 -13.39
N LEU A 201 -6.58 27.04 -12.40
CA LEU A 201 -5.96 27.21 -11.09
C LEU A 201 -5.97 25.92 -10.24
N SER A 202 -6.96 25.04 -10.43
CA SER A 202 -7.05 23.78 -9.67
C SER A 202 -6.02 22.74 -10.11
N LEU A 203 -5.60 22.74 -11.38
CA LEU A 203 -4.63 21.77 -11.90
C LEU A 203 -3.28 21.77 -11.14
N PRO A 204 -2.59 22.91 -10.95
CA PRO A 204 -1.33 22.92 -10.21
C PRO A 204 -1.49 22.54 -8.74
N VAL A 205 -2.63 22.84 -8.13
CA VAL A 205 -2.93 22.43 -6.74
C VAL A 205 -3.07 20.91 -6.64
N ILE A 206 -3.78 20.29 -7.58
CA ILE A 206 -3.94 18.82 -7.62
C ILE A 206 -2.59 18.16 -7.86
N ILE A 207 -1.81 18.61 -8.84
CA ILE A 207 -0.48 18.06 -9.15
C ILE A 207 0.45 18.21 -7.94
N GLY A 208 0.45 19.37 -7.30
CA GLY A 208 1.27 19.65 -6.11
C GLY A 208 0.91 18.75 -4.93
N SER A 209 -0.38 18.55 -4.66
CA SER A 209 -0.84 17.68 -3.58
C SER A 209 -0.50 16.21 -3.82
N LEU A 210 -0.69 15.71 -5.06
CA LEU A 210 -0.27 14.37 -5.44
C LEU A 210 1.24 14.18 -5.28
N THR A 211 2.03 15.12 -5.78
CA THR A 211 3.49 15.05 -5.67
C THR A 211 3.96 15.05 -4.20
N ALA A 212 3.30 15.80 -3.33
CA ALA A 212 3.60 15.82 -1.90
C ALA A 212 3.32 14.47 -1.25
N ILE A 213 2.17 13.83 -1.58
CA ILE A 213 1.79 12.51 -1.04
C ILE A 213 2.76 11.42 -1.49
N PHE A 214 3.18 11.43 -2.77
CA PHE A 214 4.11 10.41 -3.28
C PHE A 214 5.59 10.63 -2.87
N ARG A 215 5.91 11.79 -2.32
CA ARG A 215 7.27 12.14 -1.88
C ARG A 215 7.47 11.96 -0.36
N SER A 216 6.38 11.83 0.37
CA SER A 216 6.34 11.50 1.80
C SER A 216 6.47 9.99 2.02
#